data_df0c123df6a622fbdcced0776a06d614
#
_entry.id   df0c123df6a622fbdcced0776a06d614
#
_cell.length_a   1.000
_cell.length_b   1.000
_cell.length_c   1.000
_cell.angle_alpha   90.00
_cell.angle_beta   90.00
_cell.angle_gamma   90.00
#
_symmetry.space_group_name_H-M   'P 1'
#
loop_
_entity.id
_entity.type
_entity.pdbx_description
1 polymer ?
#
loop_
_entity_poly.entity_id
_entity_poly.type
_entity_poly.pdbx_seq_one_letter_code
_entity_poly.pdbx_strand_id
1 'polypeptide(L)'
;MERSVSCDAMEFLPDPEIKGLSESKKKSITNGYTDQLLEELAKIYSLEPEADTLQAIQYGAMTLCDSTADEKVLLIIDNGLSTKGYLDFTANLLYADTEEILTALNEAEAIPDLKGVHVLWMYLGQTVAPQEELSEAQKHKLEEIWTAILKAGGVERVDFATDVASDMSENTMPPVSTVDVEERRINVKATEPMNTIVLDN
;
A
#
# COMPACT_ATOMS: atom_id res chain seq x y z
N MET A 1 18.00 -3.52 -13.55
CA MET A 1 17.33 -3.47 -12.23
C MET A 1 15.86 -3.62 -12.53
N GLU A 2 15.36 -4.85 -12.47
CA GLU A 2 13.94 -5.11 -12.71
C GLU A 2 13.17 -4.59 -11.47
N ARG A 3 12.10 -3.84 -11.73
CA ARG A 3 11.28 -3.27 -10.66
C ARG A 3 10.35 -4.34 -10.12
N SER A 4 10.41 -4.60 -8.83
CA SER A 4 9.46 -5.48 -8.12
C SER A 4 8.12 -4.80 -7.82
N VAL A 5 7.94 -3.57 -8.27
CA VAL A 5 6.72 -2.79 -8.07
C VAL A 5 6.03 -2.59 -9.41
N SER A 6 4.81 -3.08 -9.55
CA SER A 6 3.93 -2.75 -10.66
C SER A 6 3.04 -1.58 -10.24
N CYS A 7 3.07 -0.52 -11.03
CA CYS A 7 2.19 0.62 -10.86
C CYS A 7 1.59 0.93 -12.23
N ASP A 8 0.36 0.51 -12.43
CA ASP A 8 -0.39 0.73 -13.66
C ASP A 8 -1.48 1.77 -13.42
N ALA A 9 -1.59 2.75 -14.32
CA ALA A 9 -2.65 3.74 -14.30
C ALA A 9 -3.75 3.35 -15.30
N MET A 10 -5.00 3.38 -14.86
CA MET A 10 -6.17 3.18 -15.70
C MET A 10 -6.97 4.47 -15.77
N GLU A 11 -7.32 4.89 -16.98
CA GLU A 11 -8.24 6.00 -17.20
C GLU A 11 -9.65 5.45 -17.47
N PHE A 12 -10.62 5.91 -16.70
CA PHE A 12 -12.02 5.59 -16.89
C PHE A 12 -12.73 6.71 -17.64
N LEU A 13 -13.81 6.35 -18.36
CA LEU A 13 -14.62 7.34 -19.06
C LEU A 13 -15.14 8.43 -18.10
N PRO A 14 -15.09 9.71 -18.50
CA PRO A 14 -15.65 10.78 -17.70
C PRO A 14 -17.13 10.57 -17.38
N ASP A 15 -17.52 10.92 -16.17
CA ASP A 15 -18.88 10.82 -15.64
C ASP A 15 -19.99 11.39 -16.58
N PRO A 16 -19.76 12.50 -17.32
CA PRO A 16 -20.74 13.02 -18.28
C PRO A 16 -21.12 12.07 -19.40
N GLU A 17 -20.22 11.21 -19.84
CA GLU A 17 -20.49 10.23 -20.89
C GLU A 17 -21.36 9.07 -20.37
N ILE A 18 -21.28 8.78 -19.09
CA ILE A 18 -22.04 7.71 -18.43
C ILE A 18 -23.39 8.20 -17.94
N LYS A 19 -23.53 9.46 -17.51
CA LYS A 19 -24.76 10.03 -16.92
C LYS A 19 -26.00 9.90 -17.81
N GLY A 20 -25.86 9.99 -19.13
CA GLY A 20 -26.95 9.90 -20.08
C GLY A 20 -27.35 8.47 -20.49
N LEU A 21 -26.66 7.46 -20.00
CA LEU A 21 -26.89 6.08 -20.41
C LEU A 21 -27.97 5.40 -19.56
N SER A 22 -28.63 4.38 -20.17
CA SER A 22 -29.52 3.50 -19.41
C SER A 22 -28.77 2.69 -18.36
N GLU A 23 -29.43 2.31 -17.26
CA GLU A 23 -28.81 1.52 -16.17
C GLU A 23 -28.17 0.21 -16.67
N SER A 24 -28.79 -0.43 -17.68
CA SER A 24 -28.22 -1.63 -18.30
C SER A 24 -26.89 -1.34 -19.00
N LYS A 25 -26.76 -0.20 -19.67
CA LYS A 25 -25.50 0.20 -20.32
C LYS A 25 -24.44 0.60 -19.30
N LYS A 26 -24.82 1.34 -18.26
CA LYS A 26 -23.93 1.68 -17.16
C LYS A 26 -23.35 0.41 -16.53
N LYS A 27 -24.21 -0.55 -16.18
CA LYS A 27 -23.78 -1.84 -15.63
C LYS A 27 -22.84 -2.59 -16.56
N SER A 28 -23.12 -2.59 -17.87
CA SER A 28 -22.24 -3.24 -18.85
C SER A 28 -20.85 -2.60 -18.91
N ILE A 29 -20.77 -1.27 -18.86
CA ILE A 29 -19.50 -0.53 -18.84
C ILE A 29 -18.73 -0.84 -17.54
N THR A 30 -19.40 -0.75 -16.38
CA THR A 30 -18.79 -1.07 -15.09
C THR A 30 -18.25 -2.50 -15.07
N ASN A 31 -19.01 -3.48 -15.55
CA ASN A 31 -18.52 -4.85 -15.64
C ASN A 31 -17.30 -4.96 -16.56
N GLY A 32 -17.29 -4.27 -17.70
CA GLY A 32 -16.14 -4.25 -18.60
C GLY A 32 -14.87 -3.70 -17.95
N TYR A 33 -14.98 -2.65 -17.14
CA TYR A 33 -13.85 -2.13 -16.36
C TYR A 33 -13.42 -3.10 -15.24
N THR A 34 -14.38 -3.74 -14.58
CA THR A 34 -14.08 -4.76 -13.58
C THR A 34 -13.32 -5.93 -14.20
N ASP A 35 -13.79 -6.43 -15.33
CA ASP A 35 -13.14 -7.54 -16.05
C ASP A 35 -11.71 -7.14 -16.46
N GLN A 36 -11.53 -5.93 -17.01
CA GLN A 36 -10.21 -5.41 -17.38
C GLN A 36 -9.27 -5.28 -16.16
N LEU A 37 -9.77 -4.75 -15.04
CA LEU A 37 -8.99 -4.66 -13.80
C LEU A 37 -8.57 -6.05 -13.32
N LEU A 38 -9.48 -7.02 -13.31
CA LEU A 38 -9.17 -8.39 -12.91
C LEU A 38 -8.15 -9.05 -13.84
N GLU A 39 -8.23 -8.80 -15.16
CA GLU A 39 -7.24 -9.28 -16.12
C GLU A 39 -5.85 -8.69 -15.87
N GLU A 40 -5.75 -7.40 -15.52
CA GLU A 40 -4.48 -6.77 -15.19
C GLU A 40 -3.93 -7.28 -13.84
N LEU A 41 -4.77 -7.38 -12.81
CA LEU A 41 -4.39 -7.94 -11.51
C LEU A 41 -3.87 -9.39 -11.63
N ALA A 42 -4.46 -10.21 -12.50
CA ALA A 42 -4.02 -11.58 -12.72
C ALA A 42 -2.62 -11.71 -13.37
N LYS A 43 -2.09 -10.63 -13.93
CA LYS A 43 -0.73 -10.58 -14.50
C LYS A 43 0.32 -10.17 -13.48
N ILE A 44 -0.11 -9.62 -12.34
CA ILE A 44 0.80 -9.14 -11.29
C ILE A 44 1.27 -10.32 -10.47
N TYR A 45 2.57 -10.52 -10.39
CA TYR A 45 3.20 -11.49 -9.52
C TYR A 45 4.54 -10.94 -9.02
N SER A 46 4.91 -11.31 -7.80
CA SER A 46 6.18 -10.88 -7.22
C SER A 46 7.31 -11.78 -7.74
N LEU A 47 8.42 -11.16 -8.15
CA LEU A 47 9.67 -11.84 -8.47
C LEU A 47 10.70 -11.72 -7.33
N GLU A 48 10.44 -10.82 -6.40
CA GLU A 48 11.34 -10.49 -5.29
C GLU A 48 10.78 -11.02 -3.97
N PRO A 49 11.65 -11.47 -3.06
CA PRO A 49 11.23 -11.92 -1.73
C PRO A 49 10.91 -10.77 -0.76
N GLU A 50 11.24 -9.54 -1.14
CA GLU A 50 11.10 -8.35 -0.30
C GLU A 50 10.04 -7.40 -0.86
N ALA A 51 9.34 -6.70 0.02
CA ALA A 51 8.35 -5.69 -0.32
C ALA A 51 8.74 -4.31 0.22
N ASP A 52 8.60 -3.28 -0.61
CA ASP A 52 8.74 -1.87 -0.23
C ASP A 52 7.44 -1.13 -0.57
N THR A 53 6.47 -1.27 0.30
CA THR A 53 5.13 -0.68 0.13
C THR A 53 5.18 0.84 0.11
N LEU A 54 6.05 1.47 0.91
CA LEU A 54 6.18 2.92 0.91
C LEU A 54 6.70 3.43 -0.44
N GLN A 55 7.71 2.78 -1.00
CA GLN A 55 8.23 3.13 -2.33
C GLN A 55 7.17 2.92 -3.41
N ALA A 56 6.37 1.85 -3.31
CA ALA A 56 5.26 1.61 -4.24
C ALA A 56 4.23 2.75 -4.18
N ILE A 57 3.87 3.21 -2.98
CA ILE A 57 2.95 4.34 -2.78
C ILE A 57 3.56 5.63 -3.37
N GLN A 58 4.85 5.88 -3.17
CA GLN A 58 5.54 7.04 -3.74
C GLN A 58 5.47 7.03 -5.29
N TYR A 59 5.70 5.89 -5.94
CA TYR A 59 5.56 5.77 -7.39
C TYR A 59 4.11 5.97 -7.86
N GLY A 60 3.13 5.42 -7.14
CA GLY A 60 1.72 5.65 -7.42
C GLY A 60 1.34 7.13 -7.29
N ALA A 61 1.79 7.78 -6.23
CA ALA A 61 1.58 9.21 -6.01
C ALA A 61 2.18 10.06 -7.14
N MET A 62 3.41 9.78 -7.56
CA MET A 62 4.07 10.47 -8.69
C MET A 62 3.27 10.29 -9.99
N THR A 63 2.81 9.07 -10.28
CA THR A 63 2.00 8.79 -11.48
C THR A 63 0.67 9.57 -11.46
N LEU A 64 0.02 9.62 -10.30
CA LEU A 64 -1.24 10.35 -10.14
C LEU A 64 -1.05 11.88 -10.12
N CYS A 65 0.11 12.37 -9.69
CA CYS A 65 0.43 13.80 -9.71
C CYS A 65 0.34 14.38 -11.12
N ASP A 66 0.84 13.65 -12.11
CA ASP A 66 0.85 14.07 -13.51
C ASP A 66 -0.52 13.91 -14.21
N SER A 67 -1.47 13.23 -13.58
CA SER A 67 -2.81 13.05 -14.13
C SER A 67 -3.63 14.33 -14.04
N THR A 68 -4.42 14.60 -15.10
CA THR A 68 -5.39 15.71 -15.15
C THR A 68 -6.80 15.28 -14.76
N ALA A 69 -6.99 14.05 -14.28
CA ALA A 69 -8.28 13.53 -13.86
C ALA A 69 -8.84 14.31 -12.65
N ASP A 70 -10.16 14.51 -12.63
CA ASP A 70 -10.86 15.19 -11.54
C ASP A 70 -10.85 14.35 -10.25
N GLU A 71 -10.88 13.04 -10.38
CA GLU A 71 -10.78 12.09 -9.27
C GLU A 71 -9.55 11.21 -9.46
N LYS A 72 -8.74 11.08 -8.41
CA LYS A 72 -7.52 10.27 -8.39
C LYS A 72 -7.64 9.22 -7.30
N VAL A 73 -7.56 7.95 -7.69
CA VAL A 73 -7.66 6.82 -6.76
C VAL A 73 -6.38 6.02 -6.80
N LEU A 74 -5.78 5.78 -5.64
CA LEU A 74 -4.68 4.84 -5.45
C LEU A 74 -5.23 3.58 -4.80
N LEU A 75 -5.30 2.49 -5.57
CA LEU A 75 -5.65 1.17 -5.05
C LEU A 75 -4.38 0.46 -4.60
N ILE A 76 -4.32 0.11 -3.31
CA ILE A 76 -3.23 -0.65 -2.70
C ILE A 76 -3.76 -2.05 -2.36
N ILE A 77 -3.08 -3.09 -2.86
CA ILE A 77 -3.38 -4.49 -2.58
C ILE A 77 -2.15 -5.09 -1.93
N ASP A 78 -2.05 -4.94 -0.61
CA ASP A 78 -0.87 -5.32 0.15
C ASP A 78 -1.20 -5.47 1.64
N ASN A 79 -0.45 -6.31 2.36
CA ASN A 79 -0.64 -6.49 3.80
C ASN A 79 -0.03 -5.37 4.66
N GLY A 80 0.75 -4.47 4.06
CA GLY A 80 1.37 -3.34 4.73
C GLY A 80 2.62 -3.65 5.54
N LEU A 81 3.10 -4.90 5.55
CA LEU A 81 4.32 -5.30 6.25
C LEU A 81 5.52 -5.24 5.30
N SER A 82 5.96 -4.03 4.97
CA SER A 82 7.20 -3.86 4.19
C SER A 82 8.38 -4.53 4.87
N THR A 83 9.23 -5.19 4.08
CA THR A 83 10.44 -5.88 4.53
C THR A 83 11.71 -5.22 4.03
N LYS A 84 11.57 -4.04 3.42
CA LYS A 84 12.65 -3.25 2.82
C LYS A 84 12.29 -1.78 2.75
N GLY A 85 13.30 -0.93 2.49
CA GLY A 85 13.14 0.51 2.30
C GLY A 85 13.16 1.29 3.60
N TYR A 86 12.56 2.48 3.59
CA TYR A 86 12.50 3.35 4.76
C TYR A 86 11.61 2.77 5.87
N LEU A 87 10.59 2.00 5.51
CA LEU A 87 9.62 1.45 6.45
C LEU A 87 9.75 -0.08 6.49
N ASP A 88 10.86 -0.54 7.04
CA ASP A 88 11.18 -1.98 7.17
C ASP A 88 10.64 -2.52 8.50
N PHE A 89 9.53 -3.26 8.46
CA PHE A 89 8.91 -3.84 9.64
C PHE A 89 9.69 -5.03 10.22
N THR A 90 10.67 -5.60 9.50
CA THR A 90 11.55 -6.63 10.07
C THR A 90 12.37 -6.08 11.23
N ALA A 91 12.51 -4.75 11.30
CA ALA A 91 13.15 -4.03 12.37
C ALA A 91 12.20 -3.66 13.54
N ASN A 92 11.11 -4.40 13.74
CA ASN A 92 10.15 -4.25 14.84
C ASN A 92 9.36 -2.90 14.86
N LEU A 93 9.16 -2.26 13.73
CA LEU A 93 8.43 -0.99 13.62
C LEU A 93 6.99 -1.03 14.17
N LEU A 94 6.37 -2.21 14.26
CA LEU A 94 5.05 -2.37 14.91
C LEU A 94 5.04 -1.96 16.39
N TYR A 95 6.20 -1.82 17.03
CA TYR A 95 6.33 -1.41 18.43
C TYR A 95 6.94 -0.02 18.60
N ALA A 96 7.26 0.64 17.49
CA ALA A 96 7.77 2.00 17.49
C ALA A 96 6.67 3.02 17.76
N ASP A 97 7.05 4.18 18.25
CA ASP A 97 6.15 5.32 18.34
C ASP A 97 5.85 5.87 16.94
N THR A 98 4.57 6.07 16.61
CA THR A 98 4.14 6.52 15.29
C THR A 98 4.68 7.91 14.94
N GLU A 99 4.80 8.81 15.92
CA GLU A 99 5.34 10.16 15.73
C GLU A 99 6.86 10.12 15.46
N GLU A 100 7.58 9.18 16.07
CA GLU A 100 9.00 8.97 15.78
C GLU A 100 9.21 8.45 14.35
N ILE A 101 8.35 7.51 13.90
CA ILE A 101 8.35 7.03 12.50
C ILE A 101 8.10 8.20 11.54
N LEU A 102 7.07 9.01 11.79
CA LEU A 102 6.75 10.16 10.94
C LEU A 102 7.89 11.17 10.89
N THR A 103 8.50 11.44 12.04
CA THR A 103 9.64 12.36 12.13
C THR A 103 10.80 11.87 11.28
N ALA A 104 11.16 10.60 11.39
CA ALA A 104 12.23 9.99 10.60
C ALA A 104 11.92 9.99 9.10
N LEU A 105 10.68 9.68 8.70
CA LEU A 105 10.28 9.71 7.30
C LEU A 105 10.28 11.14 6.73
N ASN A 106 9.89 12.12 7.53
CA ASN A 106 9.90 13.52 7.12
C ASN A 106 11.34 14.06 6.97
N GLU A 107 12.24 13.73 7.89
CA GLU A 107 13.67 14.06 7.79
C GLU A 107 14.34 13.42 6.57
N ALA A 108 13.89 12.23 6.18
CA ALA A 108 14.35 11.53 4.98
C ALA A 108 13.64 11.97 3.69
N GLU A 109 12.72 12.94 3.75
CA GLU A 109 11.88 13.39 2.62
C GLU A 109 11.13 12.21 1.96
N ALA A 110 10.74 11.20 2.76
CA ALA A 110 10.15 9.96 2.28
C ALA A 110 8.61 9.93 2.34
N ILE A 111 7.97 10.99 2.84
CA ILE A 111 6.51 11.11 2.85
C ILE A 111 5.99 11.30 1.41
N PRO A 112 5.06 10.44 0.91
CA PRO A 112 4.50 10.59 -0.44
C PRO A 112 3.58 11.82 -0.53
N ASP A 113 3.58 12.54 -1.65
CA ASP A 113 2.59 13.62 -1.90
C ASP A 113 1.29 13.01 -2.45
N LEU A 114 0.26 12.96 -1.62
CA LEU A 114 -1.04 12.35 -1.91
C LEU A 114 -2.19 13.36 -1.94
N LYS A 115 -1.89 14.64 -2.14
CA LYS A 115 -2.92 15.70 -2.20
C LYS A 115 -3.93 15.42 -3.32
N GLY A 116 -5.22 15.44 -2.96
CA GLY A 116 -6.32 15.17 -3.88
C GLY A 116 -6.41 13.70 -4.32
N VAL A 117 -5.73 12.79 -3.61
CA VAL A 117 -5.81 11.36 -3.87
C VAL A 117 -6.72 10.70 -2.85
N HIS A 118 -7.60 9.82 -3.32
CA HIS A 118 -8.33 8.87 -2.51
C HIS A 118 -7.55 7.55 -2.49
N VAL A 119 -7.19 7.06 -1.31
CA VAL A 119 -6.54 5.77 -1.13
C VAL A 119 -7.57 4.72 -0.74
N LEU A 120 -7.63 3.63 -1.52
CA LEU A 120 -8.36 2.42 -1.18
C LEU A 120 -7.35 1.31 -0.91
N TRP A 121 -7.27 0.85 0.32
CA TRP A 121 -6.33 -0.20 0.71
C TRP A 121 -7.04 -1.50 1.04
N MET A 122 -6.64 -2.57 0.37
CA MET A 122 -7.17 -3.92 0.55
C MET A 122 -6.09 -4.80 1.21
N TYR A 123 -6.52 -5.67 2.12
CA TYR A 123 -5.70 -6.67 2.81
C TYR A 123 -4.71 -6.12 3.86
N LEU A 124 -4.80 -4.86 4.28
CA LEU A 124 -3.93 -4.34 5.34
C LEU A 124 -4.00 -5.22 6.60
N GLY A 125 -2.84 -5.69 7.08
CA GLY A 125 -2.71 -6.56 8.24
C GLY A 125 -3.19 -8.00 8.04
N GLN A 126 -3.57 -8.39 6.81
CA GLN A 126 -3.91 -9.78 6.49
C GLN A 126 -2.65 -10.52 6.02
N THR A 127 -2.30 -11.56 6.73
CA THR A 127 -1.07 -12.32 6.48
C THR A 127 -1.39 -13.77 6.13
N VAL A 128 -0.49 -14.38 5.36
CA VAL A 128 -0.53 -15.82 5.02
C VAL A 128 0.84 -16.42 5.30
N ALA A 129 0.88 -17.73 5.55
CA ALA A 129 2.15 -18.42 5.80
C ALA A 129 3.18 -18.13 4.68
N PRO A 130 4.48 -17.93 5.00
CA PRO A 130 5.13 -18.17 6.28
C PRO A 130 4.99 -17.03 7.33
N GLN A 131 4.41 -15.87 6.99
CA GLN A 131 4.17 -14.79 7.94
C GLN A 131 3.14 -15.21 8.98
N GLU A 132 3.46 -15.03 10.27
CA GLU A 132 2.54 -15.27 11.36
C GLU A 132 1.35 -14.29 11.34
N GLU A 133 0.20 -14.75 11.81
CA GLU A 133 -0.98 -13.90 11.91
C GLU A 133 -0.76 -12.79 12.95
N LEU A 134 -1.08 -11.56 12.56
CA LEU A 134 -1.05 -10.43 13.47
C LEU A 134 -2.20 -10.49 14.47
N SER A 135 -1.92 -10.20 15.73
CA SER A 135 -2.96 -9.93 16.72
C SER A 135 -3.75 -8.67 16.36
N GLU A 136 -4.96 -8.53 16.90
CA GLU A 136 -5.78 -7.33 16.65
C GLU A 136 -5.07 -6.03 17.09
N ALA A 137 -4.28 -6.07 18.17
CA ALA A 137 -3.49 -4.92 18.60
C ALA A 137 -2.42 -4.54 17.57
N GLN A 138 -1.77 -5.53 16.96
CA GLN A 138 -0.76 -5.30 15.91
C GLN A 138 -1.39 -4.82 14.60
N LYS A 139 -2.55 -5.35 14.22
CA LYS A 139 -3.32 -4.85 13.07
C LYS A 139 -3.71 -3.39 13.26
N HIS A 140 -4.23 -3.04 14.44
CA HIS A 140 -4.53 -1.66 14.78
C HIS A 140 -3.31 -0.73 14.74
N LYS A 141 -2.17 -1.21 15.26
CA LYS A 141 -0.93 -0.43 15.22
C LYS A 141 -0.43 -0.22 13.79
N LEU A 142 -0.51 -1.25 12.96
CA LEU A 142 -0.16 -1.15 11.54
C LEU A 142 -1.05 -0.14 10.81
N GLU A 143 -2.37 -0.20 11.05
CA GLU A 143 -3.34 0.75 10.50
C GLU A 143 -3.06 2.19 10.98
N GLU A 144 -2.73 2.37 12.26
CA GLU A 144 -2.34 3.67 12.83
C GLU A 144 -1.12 4.25 12.09
N ILE A 145 -0.05 3.46 11.94
CA ILE A 145 1.19 3.88 11.26
C ILE A 145 0.88 4.31 9.82
N TRP A 146 0.23 3.46 9.04
CA TRP A 146 -0.08 3.77 7.64
C TRP A 146 -1.04 4.94 7.50
N THR A 147 -2.06 5.02 8.36
CA THR A 147 -2.99 6.16 8.38
C THR A 147 -2.25 7.47 8.65
N ALA A 148 -1.31 7.47 9.58
CA ALA A 148 -0.51 8.65 9.90
C ALA A 148 0.37 9.08 8.73
N ILE A 149 1.05 8.14 8.07
CA ILE A 149 1.89 8.40 6.89
C ILE A 149 1.06 8.97 5.73
N LEU A 150 -0.07 8.34 5.40
CA LEU A 150 -0.95 8.78 4.33
C LEU A 150 -1.52 10.18 4.61
N LYS A 151 -1.93 10.46 5.86
CA LYS A 151 -2.38 11.80 6.28
C LYS A 151 -1.28 12.84 6.20
N ALA A 152 -0.06 12.50 6.61
CA ALA A 152 1.08 13.40 6.48
C ALA A 152 1.36 13.73 5.00
N GLY A 153 1.10 12.79 4.08
CA GLY A 153 1.14 12.98 2.62
C GLY A 153 -0.01 13.81 2.06
N GLY A 154 -0.98 14.19 2.87
CA GLY A 154 -2.11 15.04 2.43
C GLY A 154 -3.20 14.29 1.68
N VAL A 155 -3.36 12.98 1.91
CA VAL A 155 -4.42 12.18 1.32
C VAL A 155 -5.79 12.80 1.59
N GLU A 156 -6.68 12.82 0.59
CA GLU A 156 -8.03 13.34 0.75
C GLU A 156 -8.92 12.39 1.54
N ARG A 157 -8.82 11.09 1.24
CA ARG A 157 -9.60 10.05 1.90
C ARG A 157 -8.82 8.73 1.91
N VAL A 158 -8.97 7.97 2.99
CA VAL A 158 -8.46 6.60 3.12
C VAL A 158 -9.60 5.67 3.50
N ASP A 159 -9.78 4.61 2.73
CA ASP A 159 -10.69 3.51 3.06
C ASP A 159 -9.90 2.20 3.13
N PHE A 160 -10.07 1.45 4.21
CA PHE A 160 -9.53 0.10 4.36
C PHE A 160 -10.65 -0.91 4.12
N ALA A 161 -10.43 -1.82 3.15
CA ALA A 161 -11.37 -2.89 2.83
C ALA A 161 -10.87 -4.22 3.42
N THR A 162 -11.71 -4.87 4.22
CA THR A 162 -11.39 -6.15 4.87
C THR A 162 -12.04 -7.35 4.19
N ASP A 163 -13.00 -7.13 3.30
CA ASP A 163 -13.83 -8.18 2.73
C ASP A 163 -13.57 -8.33 1.23
N VAL A 164 -12.70 -9.26 0.88
CA VAL A 164 -12.55 -9.70 -0.51
C VAL A 164 -12.65 -11.21 -0.54
N ALA A 165 -13.49 -11.70 -1.45
CA ALA A 165 -13.76 -13.12 -1.64
C ALA A 165 -12.48 -13.96 -1.71
N SER A 166 -12.44 -15.01 -0.91
CA SER A 166 -11.31 -15.90 -0.63
C SER A 166 -10.93 -16.87 -1.76
N ASP A 167 -10.89 -16.42 -3.00
CA ASP A 167 -10.54 -17.26 -4.16
C ASP A 167 -9.29 -16.73 -4.90
N MET A 168 -8.21 -16.47 -4.16
CA MET A 168 -6.91 -16.31 -4.80
C MET A 168 -6.27 -17.69 -4.93
N SER A 169 -6.04 -18.13 -6.19
CA SER A 169 -5.34 -19.36 -6.50
C SER A 169 -3.98 -19.43 -5.80
N GLU A 170 -3.63 -20.64 -5.31
CA GLU A 170 -2.30 -20.95 -4.77
C GLU A 170 -1.22 -20.75 -5.84
N ASN A 171 -0.79 -19.54 -6.07
CA ASN A 171 0.43 -19.29 -6.81
C ASN A 171 1.61 -19.56 -5.87
N THR A 172 2.56 -20.34 -6.31
CA THR A 172 3.84 -20.55 -5.63
C THR A 172 4.58 -19.20 -5.59
N MET A 173 4.42 -18.47 -4.50
CA MET A 173 5.18 -17.25 -4.26
C MET A 173 6.62 -17.59 -3.88
N PRO A 174 7.61 -16.75 -4.24
CA PRO A 174 8.97 -16.89 -3.71
C PRO A 174 8.94 -16.80 -2.17
N PRO A 175 9.93 -17.40 -1.47
CA PRO A 175 10.02 -17.25 -0.04
C PRO A 175 10.19 -15.77 0.31
N VAL A 176 9.36 -15.27 1.22
CA VAL A 176 9.36 -13.87 1.67
C VAL A 176 10.02 -13.77 3.04
N SER A 177 10.69 -12.65 3.31
CA SER A 177 11.15 -12.33 4.66
C SER A 177 9.96 -12.10 5.58
N THR A 178 10.06 -12.59 6.81
CA THR A 178 9.01 -12.47 7.81
C THR A 178 9.31 -11.36 8.81
N VAL A 179 8.26 -10.71 9.29
CA VAL A 179 8.33 -9.70 10.35
C VAL A 179 8.23 -10.39 11.70
N ASP A 180 9.16 -10.06 12.62
CA ASP A 180 9.11 -10.52 14.01
C ASP A 180 7.97 -9.80 14.74
N VAL A 181 7.03 -10.56 15.27
CA VAL A 181 5.84 -10.05 15.96
C VAL A 181 5.97 -10.09 17.49
N GLU A 182 7.16 -10.36 18.02
CA GLU A 182 7.43 -10.26 19.44
C GLU A 182 7.55 -8.81 19.91
N GLU A 183 6.90 -8.46 21.01
CA GLU A 183 6.90 -7.10 21.55
C GLU A 183 8.29 -6.72 22.09
N ARG A 184 8.87 -5.63 21.56
CA ARG A 184 10.14 -5.04 22.02
C ARG A 184 10.04 -3.51 22.05
N ARG A 185 10.73 -2.88 22.99
CA ARG A 185 10.88 -1.43 23.02
C ARG A 185 12.05 -1.01 22.13
N ILE A 186 11.80 -0.07 21.24
CA ILE A 186 12.76 0.40 20.26
C ILE A 186 12.72 1.92 20.12
N ASN A 187 13.84 2.53 19.73
CA ASN A 187 13.92 3.92 19.34
C ASN A 187 14.17 3.99 17.83
N VAL A 188 13.47 4.88 17.15
CA VAL A 188 13.56 5.06 15.69
C VAL A 188 14.55 6.16 15.38
N LYS A 189 15.50 5.89 14.48
CA LYS A 189 16.41 6.90 13.92
C LYS A 189 16.51 6.74 12.42
N ALA A 190 16.49 7.84 11.68
CA ALA A 190 16.81 7.84 10.26
C ALA A 190 18.33 7.76 10.10
N THR A 191 18.82 6.82 9.29
CA THR A 191 20.25 6.70 8.96
C THR A 191 20.51 7.13 7.54
N GLU A 192 21.49 8.02 7.37
CA GLU A 192 22.05 8.33 6.05
C GLU A 192 23.12 7.29 5.67
N PRO A 193 23.28 6.97 4.40
CA PRO A 193 22.50 7.15 3.17
C PRO A 193 21.89 5.85 2.65
N MET A 194 21.44 4.97 3.51
CA MET A 194 21.01 3.63 3.15
C MET A 194 19.49 3.42 3.20
N ASN A 195 18.70 4.41 2.88
CA ASN A 195 17.24 4.25 2.68
C ASN A 195 16.55 3.29 3.68
N THR A 196 16.97 3.30 4.94
CA THR A 196 16.43 2.40 5.98
C THR A 196 16.35 3.17 7.30
N ILE A 197 15.24 3.02 8.00
CA ILE A 197 15.09 3.46 9.39
C ILE A 197 15.77 2.41 10.26
N VAL A 198 16.77 2.82 11.05
CA VAL A 198 17.48 1.93 11.99
C VAL A 198 16.95 2.17 13.39
N LEU A 199 16.75 1.08 14.09
CA LEU A 199 16.25 1.06 15.46
C LEU A 199 17.42 0.84 16.41
N ASP A 200 17.56 1.70 17.43
CA ASP A 200 18.47 1.46 18.56
C ASP A 200 17.74 0.67 19.65
N ASN A 201 18.34 -0.46 20.07
CA ASN A 201 17.87 -1.29 21.19
C ASN A 201 18.20 -0.63 22.53
#